data_6737a47c6faab50e136f494d94fa08e0
#
_entry.id   6737a47c6faab50e136f494d94fa08e0
#
_cell.length_a   1.000
_cell.length_b   1.000
_cell.length_c   1.000
_cell.angle_alpha   90.00
_cell.angle_beta   90.00
_cell.angle_gamma   90.00
#
_symmetry.space_group_name_H-M   'P 1'
#
loop_
_entity.id
_entity.type
_entity.pdbx_description
1 polymer ?
#
loop_
_entity_poly.entity_id
_entity_poly.type
_entity_poly.pdbx_seq_one_letter_code
_entity_poly.pdbx_strand_id
1 'polypeptide(L)'
;PTIFFVNKIDREGANLDEVISDIKNSLTSDVINISDNLNLDLDNILSEDIIEFIAERDDYLFERYLEEDYDKDLWIDSIKKMVKESKIYPLMYGSALQDIGINEFIKRLDYLTHTNYNKEDDFIGKVYKVKYDDNKNRVTYIKALQGSIKVKDEVNYSQGNNVTEKINEIRIYNSNKYTSVNEVYAGEVFAVCGLSEANIGDYVLSPNISKVNLDKLKIKNNLEMVPT
;
A
#
# COMPACT_ATOMS: atom_id res chain seq x y z
N PRO A 1 2.41 -5.07 2.39
CA PRO A 1 3.71 -4.65 2.92
C PRO A 1 3.55 -3.93 4.27
N THR A 2 4.50 -4.16 5.18
CA THR A 2 4.58 -3.49 6.48
C THR A 2 5.95 -2.86 6.62
N ILE A 3 6.02 -1.63 7.13
CA ILE A 3 7.25 -0.90 7.42
C ILE A 3 7.18 -0.41 8.86
N PHE A 4 8.25 -0.59 9.62
CA PHE A 4 8.37 -0.08 10.98
C PHE A 4 8.95 1.34 10.97
N PHE A 5 8.39 2.22 11.78
CA PHE A 5 8.97 3.53 12.07
C PHE A 5 9.09 3.72 13.58
N VAL A 6 10.32 3.68 14.09
CA VAL A 6 10.63 3.91 15.50
C VAL A 6 10.66 5.41 15.75
N ASN A 7 9.59 5.92 16.36
CA ASN A 7 9.41 7.34 16.61
C ASN A 7 9.98 7.76 17.97
N LYS A 8 10.22 9.06 18.14
CA LYS A 8 10.64 9.69 19.40
C LYS A 8 12.06 9.32 19.85
N ILE A 9 12.99 9.15 18.90
CA ILE A 9 14.40 8.90 19.20
C ILE A 9 15.09 10.06 19.95
N ASP A 10 14.47 11.25 19.92
CA ASP A 10 14.92 12.49 20.57
C ASP A 10 14.62 12.53 22.08
N ARG A 11 13.90 11.56 22.62
CA ARG A 11 13.53 11.55 24.02
C ARG A 11 14.67 11.07 24.91
N GLU A 12 14.79 11.71 26.09
CA GLU A 12 15.73 11.26 27.12
C GLU A 12 15.43 9.79 27.52
N GLY A 13 16.45 8.95 27.52
CA GLY A 13 16.33 7.50 27.76
C GLY A 13 15.88 6.68 26.57
N ALA A 14 15.70 7.26 25.40
CA ALA A 14 15.44 6.49 24.17
C ALA A 14 16.68 5.64 23.82
N ASN A 15 16.45 4.34 23.60
CA ASN A 15 17.47 3.38 23.21
C ASN A 15 17.00 2.66 21.93
N LEU A 16 17.54 3.08 20.81
CA LEU A 16 17.14 2.53 19.50
C LEU A 16 17.51 1.06 19.35
N ASP A 17 18.70 0.68 19.81
CA ASP A 17 19.19 -0.70 19.66
C ASP A 17 18.35 -1.69 20.48
N GLU A 18 17.91 -1.27 21.66
CA GLU A 18 17.01 -2.06 22.52
C GLU A 18 15.65 -2.25 21.82
N VAL A 19 15.07 -1.18 21.26
CA VAL A 19 13.79 -1.26 20.53
C VAL A 19 13.91 -2.15 19.29
N ILE A 20 15.00 -2.05 18.52
CA ILE A 20 15.24 -2.93 17.37
C ILE A 20 15.35 -4.39 17.82
N SER A 21 16.08 -4.65 18.91
CA SER A 21 16.21 -5.99 19.49
C SER A 21 14.86 -6.54 19.95
N ASP A 22 14.05 -5.72 20.61
CA ASP A 22 12.70 -6.10 21.05
C ASP A 22 11.78 -6.44 19.86
N ILE A 23 11.83 -5.65 18.79
CA ILE A 23 11.09 -5.94 17.55
C ILE A 23 11.53 -7.28 16.98
N LYS A 24 12.83 -7.51 16.84
CA LYS A 24 13.38 -8.77 16.31
C LYS A 24 12.99 -9.98 17.15
N ASN A 25 12.99 -9.84 18.46
CA ASN A 25 12.69 -10.96 19.40
C ASN A 25 11.19 -11.21 19.56
N SER A 26 10.37 -10.15 19.53
CA SER A 26 8.95 -10.26 19.90
C SER A 26 8.01 -10.32 18.70
N LEU A 27 8.39 -9.76 17.54
CA LEU A 27 7.55 -9.68 16.36
C LEU A 27 8.11 -10.52 15.21
N THR A 28 9.28 -10.20 14.70
CA THR A 28 9.91 -10.91 13.59
C THR A 28 11.39 -10.61 13.47
N SER A 29 12.20 -11.65 13.17
CA SER A 29 13.63 -11.51 12.90
C SER A 29 13.91 -10.89 11.50
N ASP A 30 12.90 -10.87 10.61
CA ASP A 30 13.06 -10.40 9.24
C ASP A 30 12.98 -8.88 9.11
N VAL A 31 13.46 -8.17 10.12
CA VAL A 31 13.53 -6.71 10.18
C VAL A 31 14.91 -6.22 9.77
N ILE A 32 14.94 -5.29 8.82
CA ILE A 32 16.17 -4.64 8.36
C ILE A 32 16.11 -3.12 8.55
N ASN A 33 17.13 -2.57 9.21
CA ASN A 33 17.27 -1.12 9.34
C ASN A 33 17.77 -0.53 8.01
N ILE A 34 16.96 0.33 7.42
CA ILE A 34 17.27 1.01 6.16
C ILE A 34 17.50 2.52 6.34
N SER A 35 17.48 3.05 7.56
CA SER A 35 17.66 4.48 7.81
C SER A 35 19.01 4.98 7.34
N ASP A 36 20.06 4.23 7.64
CA ASP A 36 21.44 4.63 7.38
C ASP A 36 22.01 3.96 6.12
N ASN A 37 21.48 2.82 5.76
CA ASN A 37 22.11 1.86 4.85
C ASN A 37 21.54 1.88 3.43
N LEU A 38 20.34 2.40 3.22
CA LEU A 38 19.70 2.50 1.91
C LEU A 38 19.78 3.96 1.41
N ASN A 39 20.87 4.31 0.75
CA ASN A 39 21.00 5.62 0.13
C ASN A 39 20.44 5.58 -1.30
N LEU A 40 19.29 6.23 -1.50
CA LEU A 40 18.59 6.27 -2.79
C LEU A 40 19.15 7.32 -3.76
N ASP A 41 19.88 8.31 -3.24
CA ASP A 41 20.29 9.50 -3.99
C ASP A 41 21.69 9.38 -4.62
N LEU A 42 22.44 8.30 -4.33
CA LEU A 42 23.80 8.13 -4.82
C LEU A 42 23.95 6.85 -5.64
N ASP A 43 24.82 6.87 -6.63
CA ASP A 43 25.27 5.69 -7.40
C ASP A 43 26.01 4.64 -6.55
N ASN A 44 25.76 4.64 -5.25
CA ASN A 44 26.49 3.83 -4.29
C ASN A 44 25.92 2.41 -4.20
N ILE A 45 26.83 1.50 -4.01
CA ILE A 45 26.60 0.10 -3.65
C ILE A 45 25.74 0.07 -2.37
N LEU A 46 24.76 -0.84 -2.31
CA LEU A 46 24.05 -1.14 -1.06
C LEU A 46 25.06 -1.53 0.01
N SER A 47 24.77 -1.24 1.27
CA SER A 47 25.65 -1.68 2.36
C SER A 47 25.74 -3.21 2.38
N GLU A 48 26.88 -3.72 2.78
CA GLU A 48 27.14 -5.17 2.87
C GLU A 48 26.09 -5.87 3.74
N ASP A 49 25.71 -5.26 4.86
CA ASP A 49 24.66 -5.76 5.76
C ASP A 49 23.31 -5.97 5.07
N ILE A 50 22.94 -5.07 4.14
CA ILE A 50 21.69 -5.22 3.37
C ILE A 50 21.84 -6.34 2.34
N ILE A 51 22.98 -6.38 1.65
CA ILE A 51 23.26 -7.41 0.64
C ILE A 51 23.20 -8.80 1.26
N GLU A 52 23.92 -9.02 2.35
CA GLU A 52 23.94 -10.28 3.08
C GLU A 52 22.54 -10.66 3.61
N PHE A 53 21.86 -9.71 4.27
CA PHE A 53 20.52 -9.95 4.78
C PHE A 53 19.52 -10.38 3.71
N ILE A 54 19.60 -9.82 2.51
CA ILE A 54 18.72 -10.17 1.38
C ILE A 54 19.15 -11.52 0.78
N ALA A 55 20.46 -11.74 0.61
CA ALA A 55 20.99 -12.98 0.08
C ALA A 55 20.56 -14.20 0.90
N GLU A 56 20.61 -14.11 2.23
CA GLU A 56 20.17 -15.18 3.13
C GLU A 56 18.71 -15.63 2.94
N ARG A 57 17.89 -14.84 2.23
CA ARG A 57 16.45 -15.06 2.05
C ARG A 57 16.02 -15.44 0.64
N ASP A 58 16.99 -15.58 -0.26
CA ASP A 58 16.75 -15.96 -1.65
C ASP A 58 17.94 -16.75 -2.19
N ASP A 59 17.74 -18.02 -2.52
CA ASP A 59 18.80 -18.95 -2.93
C ASP A 59 19.57 -18.45 -4.16
N TYR A 60 18.88 -17.81 -5.12
CA TYR A 60 19.52 -17.26 -6.31
C TYR A 60 20.43 -16.08 -5.99
N LEU A 61 20.00 -15.19 -5.11
CA LEU A 61 20.81 -14.05 -4.66
C LEU A 61 21.96 -14.50 -3.78
N PHE A 62 21.79 -15.57 -3.01
CA PHE A 62 22.85 -16.16 -2.20
C PHE A 62 23.98 -16.72 -3.07
N GLU A 63 23.66 -17.43 -4.15
CA GLU A 63 24.68 -17.90 -5.11
C GLU A 63 25.46 -16.73 -5.72
N ARG A 64 24.78 -15.67 -6.15
CA ARG A 64 25.42 -14.48 -6.71
C ARG A 64 26.28 -13.73 -5.68
N TYR A 65 25.85 -13.67 -4.43
CA TYR A 65 26.63 -13.10 -3.35
C TYR A 65 27.96 -13.85 -3.14
N LEU A 66 27.94 -15.17 -3.16
CA LEU A 66 29.13 -16.00 -3.05
C LEU A 66 30.08 -15.85 -4.25
N GLU A 67 29.56 -15.58 -5.42
CA GLU A 67 30.34 -15.34 -6.65
C GLU A 67 30.85 -13.91 -6.79
N GLU A 68 30.57 -13.03 -5.80
CA GLU A 68 30.86 -11.60 -5.84
C GLU A 68 30.23 -10.87 -7.03
N ASP A 69 29.16 -11.44 -7.61
CA ASP A 69 28.43 -10.90 -8.75
C ASP A 69 27.32 -9.96 -8.28
N TYR A 70 27.66 -8.69 -8.08
CA TYR A 70 26.73 -7.67 -7.58
C TYR A 70 26.08 -6.89 -8.73
N ASP A 71 24.74 -6.88 -8.75
CA ASP A 71 23.89 -6.07 -9.61
C ASP A 71 22.91 -5.27 -8.75
N LYS A 72 23.13 -3.97 -8.62
CA LYS A 72 22.33 -3.07 -7.77
C LYS A 72 20.84 -3.14 -8.08
N ASP A 73 20.45 -3.12 -9.36
CA ASP A 73 19.06 -3.07 -9.77
C ASP A 73 18.34 -4.37 -9.41
N LEU A 74 19.00 -5.50 -9.62
CA LEU A 74 18.48 -6.81 -9.22
C LEU A 74 18.24 -6.90 -7.71
N TRP A 75 19.19 -6.41 -6.89
CA TRP A 75 19.06 -6.42 -5.44
C TRP A 75 17.94 -5.51 -4.96
N ILE A 76 17.81 -4.31 -5.53
CA ILE A 76 16.72 -3.38 -5.21
C ILE A 76 15.36 -3.94 -5.60
N ASP A 77 15.23 -4.55 -6.77
CA ASP A 77 13.98 -5.16 -7.20
C ASP A 77 13.61 -6.36 -6.31
N SER A 78 14.60 -7.12 -5.85
CA SER A 78 14.40 -8.19 -4.89
C SER A 78 13.92 -7.67 -3.53
N ILE A 79 14.50 -6.56 -3.03
CA ILE A 79 14.02 -5.89 -1.82
C ILE A 79 12.55 -5.48 -1.98
N LYS A 80 12.21 -4.81 -3.07
CA LYS A 80 10.82 -4.39 -3.35
C LYS A 80 9.85 -5.57 -3.39
N LYS A 81 10.25 -6.66 -4.03
CA LYS A 81 9.47 -7.90 -4.10
C LYS A 81 9.28 -8.51 -2.71
N MET A 82 10.34 -8.66 -1.93
CA MET A 82 10.28 -9.21 -0.58
C MET A 82 9.43 -8.36 0.38
N VAL A 83 9.53 -7.03 0.29
CA VAL A 83 8.66 -6.09 1.03
C VAL A 83 7.20 -6.27 0.63
N LYS A 84 6.91 -6.37 -0.68
CA LYS A 84 5.57 -6.57 -1.20
C LYS A 84 4.95 -7.90 -0.73
N GLU A 85 5.76 -8.95 -0.69
CA GLU A 85 5.37 -10.30 -0.25
C GLU A 85 5.37 -10.44 1.29
N SER A 86 5.73 -9.38 2.04
CA SER A 86 5.87 -9.38 3.50
C SER A 86 6.87 -10.44 4.01
N LYS A 87 7.91 -10.71 3.24
CA LYS A 87 9.03 -11.58 3.62
C LYS A 87 10.07 -10.85 4.46
N ILE A 88 10.21 -9.54 4.23
CA ILE A 88 11.08 -8.66 5.01
C ILE A 88 10.31 -7.41 5.42
N TYR A 89 10.74 -6.81 6.51
CA TYR A 89 10.12 -5.64 7.12
C TYR A 89 11.15 -4.52 7.29
N PRO A 90 11.17 -3.54 6.37
CA PRO A 90 12.03 -2.37 6.52
C PRO A 90 11.73 -1.63 7.81
N LEU A 91 12.79 -1.23 8.53
CA LEU A 91 12.69 -0.40 9.73
C LEU A 91 13.42 0.93 9.48
N MET A 92 12.77 1.98 9.88
CA MET A 92 13.33 3.33 9.94
C MET A 92 13.08 3.94 11.30
N TYR A 93 13.83 5.00 11.62
CA TYR A 93 13.67 5.70 12.87
C TYR A 93 13.76 7.22 12.69
N GLY A 94 13.22 7.95 13.66
CA GLY A 94 13.22 9.40 13.63
C GLY A 94 12.42 10.02 14.78
N SER A 95 12.18 11.32 14.65
CA SER A 95 11.30 12.08 15.52
C SER A 95 10.32 12.90 14.71
N ALA A 96 9.05 12.50 14.72
CA ALA A 96 8.00 13.26 14.02
C ALA A 96 7.82 14.67 14.59
N LEU A 97 8.08 14.86 15.89
CA LEU A 97 7.99 16.16 16.54
C LEU A 97 9.12 17.12 16.10
N GLN A 98 10.32 16.57 15.87
CA GLN A 98 11.51 17.31 15.48
C GLN A 98 11.74 17.32 13.97
N ASP A 99 10.84 16.68 13.20
CA ASP A 99 10.97 16.49 11.76
C ASP A 99 12.26 15.75 11.33
N ILE A 100 12.76 14.86 12.22
CA ILE A 100 13.98 14.07 11.97
C ILE A 100 13.58 12.75 11.30
N GLY A 101 14.17 12.46 10.13
CA GLY A 101 13.97 11.20 9.38
C GLY A 101 12.61 11.08 8.67
N ILE A 102 11.73 12.10 8.72
CA ILE A 102 10.38 12.02 8.13
C ILE A 102 10.42 12.12 6.61
N ASN A 103 11.20 13.04 6.06
CA ASN A 103 11.33 13.18 4.60
C ASN A 103 11.96 11.93 3.98
N GLU A 104 12.98 11.37 4.61
CA GLU A 104 13.63 10.11 4.21
C GLU A 104 12.66 8.94 4.28
N PHE A 105 11.85 8.87 5.35
CA PHE A 105 10.80 7.86 5.50
C PHE A 105 9.79 7.92 4.35
N ILE A 106 9.29 9.11 4.02
CA ILE A 106 8.31 9.28 2.93
C ILE A 106 8.91 8.88 1.58
N LYS A 107 10.13 9.31 1.27
CA LYS A 107 10.82 8.94 0.03
C LYS A 107 11.03 7.43 -0.09
N ARG A 108 11.46 6.77 0.98
CA ARG A 108 11.69 5.32 0.99
C ARG A 108 10.41 4.53 0.97
N LEU A 109 9.35 5.02 1.63
CA LEU A 109 8.02 4.44 1.56
C LEU A 109 7.51 4.41 0.10
N ASP A 110 7.58 5.55 -0.60
CA ASP A 110 7.21 5.66 -2.01
C ASP A 110 8.05 4.71 -2.89
N TYR A 111 9.35 4.70 -2.69
CA TYR A 111 10.28 3.89 -3.47
C TYR A 111 10.07 2.37 -3.30
N LEU A 112 9.84 1.91 -2.07
CA LEU A 112 9.72 0.48 -1.74
C LEU A 112 8.31 -0.07 -1.95
N THR A 113 7.27 0.79 -1.95
CA THR A 113 5.88 0.35 -1.99
C THR A 113 5.13 0.80 -3.23
N HIS A 114 5.86 1.24 -4.25
CA HIS A 114 5.23 1.69 -5.50
C HIS A 114 4.34 0.61 -6.09
N THR A 115 3.11 0.98 -6.42
CA THR A 115 2.13 0.09 -7.06
C THR A 115 1.78 0.65 -8.43
N ASN A 116 2.06 -0.13 -9.46
CA ASN A 116 1.61 0.20 -10.80
C ASN A 116 0.11 -0.11 -10.91
N TYR A 117 -0.70 0.93 -11.02
CA TYR A 117 -2.13 0.82 -11.25
C TYR A 117 -2.41 0.82 -12.75
N ASN A 118 -3.18 -0.17 -13.22
CA ASN A 118 -3.67 -0.15 -14.60
C ASN A 118 -4.90 0.76 -14.69
N LYS A 119 -4.79 1.83 -15.48
CA LYS A 119 -5.84 2.84 -15.67
C LYS A 119 -6.72 2.57 -16.89
N GLU A 120 -6.28 1.70 -17.78
CA GLU A 120 -6.94 1.43 -19.08
C GLU A 120 -7.97 0.29 -19.00
N ASP A 121 -7.91 -0.52 -17.95
CA ASP A 121 -8.82 -1.66 -17.77
C ASP A 121 -10.18 -1.22 -17.22
N ASP A 122 -11.13 -2.15 -17.20
CA ASP A 122 -12.44 -1.97 -16.57
C ASP A 122 -12.30 -1.62 -15.08
N PHE A 123 -13.18 -0.75 -14.59
CA PHE A 123 -13.09 -0.26 -13.22
C PHE A 123 -13.36 -1.34 -12.17
N ILE A 124 -12.47 -1.37 -11.18
CA ILE A 124 -12.62 -2.14 -9.94
C ILE A 124 -12.27 -1.22 -8.77
N GLY A 125 -13.20 -1.06 -7.83
CA GLY A 125 -12.98 -0.35 -6.58
C GLY A 125 -13.37 -1.22 -5.38
N LYS A 126 -12.75 -0.97 -4.22
CA LYS A 126 -13.10 -1.63 -2.95
C LYS A 126 -13.68 -0.63 -1.99
N VAL A 127 -14.86 -0.94 -1.45
CA VAL A 127 -15.52 -0.14 -0.41
C VAL A 127 -14.82 -0.38 0.92
N TYR A 128 -14.29 0.69 1.54
CA TYR A 128 -13.64 0.58 2.84
C TYR A 128 -14.39 1.31 3.96
N LYS A 129 -15.36 2.17 3.61
CA LYS A 129 -16.13 2.95 4.59
C LYS A 129 -17.46 3.38 4.00
N VAL A 130 -18.49 3.45 4.85
CA VAL A 130 -19.80 4.05 4.53
C VAL A 130 -20.13 5.05 5.64
N LYS A 131 -20.60 6.24 5.27
CA LYS A 131 -21.11 7.27 6.18
C LYS A 131 -22.35 7.91 5.61
N TYR A 132 -23.06 8.67 6.45
CA TYR A 132 -24.11 9.59 6.04
C TYR A 132 -23.60 11.03 6.23
N ASP A 133 -23.85 11.88 5.24
CA ASP A 133 -23.55 13.32 5.33
C ASP A 133 -24.61 14.07 6.17
N ASP A 134 -24.42 15.36 6.37
CA ASP A 134 -25.31 16.20 7.16
C ASP A 134 -26.74 16.25 6.57
N ASN A 135 -26.88 16.01 5.29
CA ASN A 135 -28.17 15.91 4.58
C ASN A 135 -28.76 14.50 4.59
N LYS A 136 -28.16 13.56 5.37
CA LYS A 136 -28.53 12.14 5.43
C LYS A 136 -28.35 11.39 4.12
N ASN A 137 -27.58 11.90 3.17
CA ASN A 137 -27.21 11.14 1.98
C ASN A 137 -26.15 10.10 2.34
N ARG A 138 -26.32 8.91 1.81
CA ARG A 138 -25.33 7.86 1.94
C ARG A 138 -24.10 8.16 1.09
N VAL A 139 -22.95 8.17 1.72
CA VAL A 139 -21.64 8.43 1.11
C VAL A 139 -20.78 7.17 1.26
N THR A 140 -20.45 6.57 0.13
CA THR A 140 -19.67 5.32 0.06
C THR A 140 -18.24 5.65 -0.35
N TYR A 141 -17.28 5.33 0.52
CA TYR A 141 -15.86 5.58 0.31
C TYR A 141 -15.19 4.38 -0.35
N ILE A 142 -14.49 4.63 -1.45
CA ILE A 142 -13.94 3.60 -2.33
C ILE A 142 -12.47 3.88 -2.59
N LYS A 143 -11.65 2.81 -2.59
CA LYS A 143 -10.31 2.80 -3.15
C LYS A 143 -10.38 2.24 -4.57
N ALA A 144 -10.00 3.01 -5.56
CA ALA A 144 -9.87 2.54 -6.93
C ALA A 144 -8.66 1.60 -7.04
N LEU A 145 -8.88 0.38 -7.48
CA LEU A 145 -7.85 -0.65 -7.63
C LEU A 145 -7.40 -0.81 -9.09
N GLN A 146 -8.31 -0.55 -10.04
CA GLN A 146 -8.08 -0.71 -11.46
C GLN A 146 -9.03 0.20 -12.25
N GLY A 147 -8.64 0.62 -13.44
CA GLY A 147 -9.46 1.37 -14.37
C GLY A 147 -9.74 2.81 -13.96
N SER A 148 -10.80 3.37 -14.51
CA SER A 148 -11.36 4.68 -14.14
C SER A 148 -12.87 4.61 -14.03
N ILE A 149 -13.46 5.57 -13.32
CA ILE A 149 -14.90 5.69 -13.16
C ILE A 149 -15.35 7.15 -13.19
N LYS A 150 -16.49 7.39 -13.82
CA LYS A 150 -17.07 8.73 -14.04
C LYS A 150 -18.41 8.88 -13.35
N VAL A 151 -18.78 10.13 -13.13
CA VAL A 151 -20.14 10.48 -12.74
C VAL A 151 -21.11 9.99 -13.83
N LYS A 152 -22.20 9.38 -13.42
CA LYS A 152 -23.25 8.72 -14.23
C LYS A 152 -22.90 7.33 -14.76
N ASP A 153 -21.71 6.80 -14.50
CA ASP A 153 -21.41 5.41 -14.79
C ASP A 153 -22.29 4.47 -13.94
N GLU A 154 -22.60 3.34 -14.55
CA GLU A 154 -23.30 2.25 -13.88
C GLU A 154 -22.30 1.27 -13.30
N VAL A 155 -22.63 0.74 -12.12
CA VAL A 155 -21.78 -0.20 -11.40
C VAL A 155 -22.58 -1.37 -10.83
N ASN A 156 -21.90 -2.50 -10.72
CA ASN A 156 -22.38 -3.71 -10.06
C ASN A 156 -21.57 -4.00 -8.80
N TYR A 157 -22.01 -4.94 -7.98
CA TYR A 157 -21.36 -5.34 -6.74
C TYR A 157 -20.89 -6.79 -6.76
N SER A 158 -19.79 -7.06 -6.05
CA SER A 158 -19.27 -8.42 -5.90
C SER A 158 -20.16 -9.34 -5.08
N GLN A 159 -20.85 -8.76 -4.10
CA GLN A 159 -21.78 -9.49 -3.21
C GLN A 159 -23.17 -8.86 -3.33
N GLY A 160 -24.21 -9.68 -3.32
CA GLY A 160 -25.60 -9.24 -3.42
C GLY A 160 -26.31 -9.66 -4.70
N ASN A 161 -27.56 -9.26 -4.82
CA ASN A 161 -28.38 -9.42 -6.02
C ASN A 161 -27.75 -8.61 -7.16
N ASN A 162 -27.96 -9.02 -8.41
CA ASN A 162 -27.47 -8.31 -9.60
C ASN A 162 -28.13 -6.91 -9.72
N VAL A 163 -27.83 -6.05 -8.77
CA VAL A 163 -28.31 -4.67 -8.73
C VAL A 163 -27.28 -3.80 -9.39
N THR A 164 -27.70 -3.08 -10.43
CA THR A 164 -26.92 -2.05 -11.07
C THR A 164 -27.34 -0.70 -10.52
N GLU A 165 -26.41 0.05 -9.99
CA GLU A 165 -26.64 1.39 -9.47
C GLU A 165 -25.80 2.42 -10.23
N LYS A 166 -26.23 3.67 -10.16
CA LYS A 166 -25.59 4.78 -10.88
C LYS A 166 -24.88 5.72 -9.93
N ILE A 167 -23.69 6.13 -10.31
CA ILE A 167 -22.92 7.13 -9.57
C ILE A 167 -23.51 8.52 -9.81
N ASN A 168 -24.03 9.14 -8.77
CA ASN A 168 -24.61 10.47 -8.84
C ASN A 168 -23.57 11.59 -8.70
N GLU A 169 -22.59 11.39 -7.82
CA GLU A 169 -21.54 12.37 -7.52
C GLU A 169 -20.27 11.64 -7.06
N ILE A 170 -19.12 12.15 -7.45
CA ILE A 170 -17.80 11.71 -6.97
C ILE A 170 -17.17 12.84 -6.17
N ARG A 171 -16.71 12.54 -4.94
CA ARG A 171 -16.13 13.50 -3.99
C ARG A 171 -14.73 13.07 -3.59
N ILE A 172 -13.78 13.99 -3.67
CA ILE A 172 -12.45 13.83 -3.07
C ILE A 172 -12.41 14.65 -1.78
N TYR A 173 -12.21 13.96 -0.66
CA TYR A 173 -12.18 14.59 0.66
C TYR A 173 -10.77 15.01 1.05
N ASN A 174 -10.67 16.24 1.57
CA ASN A 174 -9.51 16.74 2.28
C ASN A 174 -9.97 17.15 3.69
N SER A 175 -9.72 16.30 4.68
CA SER A 175 -10.30 16.41 6.03
C SER A 175 -11.84 16.44 5.99
N ASN A 176 -12.46 17.51 6.45
CA ASN A 176 -13.92 17.67 6.50
C ASN A 176 -14.52 18.37 5.25
N LYS A 177 -13.68 18.81 4.33
CA LYS A 177 -14.13 19.45 3.07
C LYS A 177 -13.95 18.48 1.92
N TYR A 178 -14.77 18.63 0.90
CA TYR A 178 -14.62 17.85 -0.33
C TYR A 178 -14.69 18.74 -1.57
N THR A 179 -14.14 18.22 -2.64
CA THR A 179 -14.27 18.76 -3.99
C THR A 179 -14.96 17.71 -4.86
N SER A 180 -16.00 18.10 -5.60
CA SER A 180 -16.65 17.22 -6.56
C SER A 180 -15.81 17.16 -7.84
N VAL A 181 -15.62 15.94 -8.37
CA VAL A 181 -14.88 15.67 -9.60
C VAL A 181 -15.72 14.84 -10.55
N ASN A 182 -15.40 14.87 -11.85
CA ASN A 182 -16.15 14.12 -12.86
C ASN A 182 -15.62 12.70 -13.05
N GLU A 183 -14.36 12.46 -12.77
CA GLU A 183 -13.68 11.17 -13.01
C GLU A 183 -12.58 10.94 -11.97
N VAL A 184 -12.34 9.68 -11.64
CA VAL A 184 -11.24 9.22 -10.80
C VAL A 184 -10.62 7.96 -11.39
N TYR A 185 -9.34 7.72 -11.07
CA TYR A 185 -8.51 6.67 -11.66
C TYR A 185 -8.00 5.69 -10.60
N ALA A 186 -7.57 4.55 -11.07
CA ALA A 186 -6.89 3.55 -10.25
C ALA A 186 -5.76 4.17 -9.43
N GLY A 187 -5.71 3.81 -8.14
CA GLY A 187 -4.80 4.39 -7.15
C GLY A 187 -5.42 5.49 -6.29
N GLU A 188 -6.51 6.11 -6.70
CA GLU A 188 -7.16 7.18 -5.95
C GLU A 188 -8.10 6.64 -4.87
N VAL A 189 -8.31 7.46 -3.84
CA VAL A 189 -9.30 7.27 -2.77
C VAL A 189 -10.34 8.35 -2.89
N PHE A 190 -11.59 7.96 -3.01
CA PHE A 190 -12.70 8.88 -3.24
C PHE A 190 -13.98 8.39 -2.58
N ALA A 191 -15.00 9.22 -2.58
CA ALA A 191 -16.33 8.85 -2.11
C ALA A 191 -17.37 9.12 -3.20
N VAL A 192 -18.44 8.32 -3.18
CA VAL A 192 -19.55 8.46 -4.13
C VAL A 192 -20.88 8.56 -3.40
N CYS A 193 -21.80 9.29 -4.01
CA CYS A 193 -23.22 9.29 -3.68
C CYS A 193 -24.00 8.53 -4.76
N GLY A 194 -25.08 7.87 -4.36
CA GLY A 194 -25.97 7.12 -5.28
C GLY A 194 -25.88 5.61 -5.15
N LEU A 195 -24.97 5.10 -4.30
CA LEU A 195 -24.86 3.68 -4.04
C LEU A 195 -25.59 3.32 -2.75
N SER A 196 -26.75 2.65 -2.86
CA SER A 196 -27.59 2.30 -1.71
C SER A 196 -27.25 0.93 -1.13
N GLU A 197 -26.82 -0.02 -1.97
CA GLU A 197 -26.60 -1.42 -1.61
C GLU A 197 -25.14 -1.74 -1.24
N ALA A 198 -24.17 -0.85 -1.58
CA ALA A 198 -22.75 -1.08 -1.33
C ALA A 198 -22.43 -1.21 0.16
N ASN A 199 -21.82 -2.30 0.59
CA ASN A 199 -21.37 -2.52 1.97
C ASN A 199 -19.85 -2.46 2.10
N ILE A 200 -19.36 -2.26 3.32
CA ILE A 200 -17.91 -2.29 3.60
C ILE A 200 -17.37 -3.68 3.24
N GLY A 201 -16.29 -3.71 2.45
CA GLY A 201 -15.67 -4.93 1.94
C GLY A 201 -16.11 -5.32 0.53
N ASP A 202 -17.23 -4.78 0.03
CA ASP A 202 -17.69 -5.04 -1.33
C ASP A 202 -16.74 -4.48 -2.38
N TYR A 203 -16.69 -5.16 -3.54
CA TYR A 203 -16.10 -4.60 -4.74
C TYR A 203 -17.20 -3.95 -5.59
N VAL A 204 -16.91 -2.74 -6.05
CA VAL A 204 -17.70 -1.98 -7.02
C VAL A 204 -17.06 -2.16 -8.38
N LEU A 205 -17.81 -2.60 -9.36
CA LEU A 205 -17.33 -3.12 -10.62
C LEU A 205 -18.02 -2.44 -11.80
N SER A 206 -17.28 -2.21 -12.89
CA SER A 206 -17.91 -1.94 -14.20
C SER A 206 -18.85 -3.08 -14.60
N PRO A 207 -19.95 -2.79 -15.29
CA PRO A 207 -20.95 -3.80 -15.67
C PRO A 207 -20.39 -4.98 -16.47
N ASN A 208 -19.30 -4.76 -17.20
CA ASN A 208 -18.65 -5.77 -18.04
C ASN A 208 -17.86 -6.83 -17.26
N ILE A 209 -17.59 -6.59 -15.97
CA ILE A 209 -16.81 -7.51 -15.15
C ILE A 209 -17.71 -8.59 -14.56
N SER A 210 -17.44 -9.84 -14.90
CA SER A 210 -18.10 -10.99 -14.26
C SER A 210 -17.46 -11.31 -12.90
N LYS A 211 -18.28 -11.84 -11.97
CA LYS A 211 -17.81 -12.29 -10.63
C LYS A 211 -16.66 -13.31 -10.69
N VAL A 212 -16.59 -14.11 -11.74
CA VAL A 212 -15.53 -15.13 -11.95
C VAL A 212 -14.15 -14.49 -12.16
N ASN A 213 -14.09 -13.28 -12.73
CA ASN A 213 -12.83 -12.57 -12.91
C ASN A 213 -12.27 -11.97 -11.61
N LEU A 214 -13.12 -11.72 -10.62
CA LEU A 214 -12.71 -11.22 -9.31
C LEU A 214 -11.88 -12.22 -8.51
N ASP A 215 -12.20 -13.50 -8.57
CA ASP A 215 -11.44 -14.52 -7.84
C ASP A 215 -10.03 -14.69 -8.40
N LYS A 216 -9.85 -14.49 -9.71
CA LYS A 216 -8.51 -14.43 -10.33
C LYS A 216 -7.71 -13.18 -9.90
N LEU A 217 -8.38 -12.05 -9.66
CA LEU A 217 -7.77 -10.82 -9.17
C LEU A 217 -7.44 -10.90 -7.67
N LYS A 218 -8.28 -11.56 -6.87
CA LYS A 218 -8.01 -11.83 -5.44
C LYS A 218 -6.75 -12.68 -5.26
N ILE A 219 -6.54 -13.69 -6.11
CA ILE A 219 -5.35 -14.55 -6.09
C ILE A 219 -4.08 -13.77 -6.45
N LYS A 220 -4.18 -12.78 -7.35
CA LYS A 220 -3.03 -11.94 -7.75
C LYS A 220 -2.66 -10.87 -6.72
N ASN A 221 -3.59 -10.45 -5.88
CA ASN A 221 -3.42 -9.30 -4.97
C ASN A 221 -3.44 -9.69 -3.49
N ASN A 222 -3.14 -10.89 -3.08
CA ASN A 222 -3.03 -11.38 -1.67
C ASN A 222 -3.31 -10.30 -0.59
N LEU A 223 -4.44 -9.60 -0.71
CA LEU A 223 -4.94 -8.63 0.25
C LEU A 223 -5.94 -9.34 1.15
N GLU A 224 -5.48 -10.33 1.89
CA GLU A 224 -6.16 -10.73 3.11
C GLU A 224 -5.97 -9.60 4.12
N MET A 225 -7.01 -8.79 4.27
CA MET A 225 -7.10 -7.94 5.45
C MET A 225 -7.37 -8.86 6.64
N VAL A 226 -6.40 -8.95 7.54
CA VAL A 226 -6.62 -9.54 8.87
C VAL A 226 -7.71 -8.70 9.55
N PRO A 227 -8.82 -9.30 10.01
CA PRO A 227 -9.82 -8.56 10.77
C PRO A 227 -9.20 -8.11 12.10
N THR A 228 -9.31 -6.83 12.39
CA THR A 228 -9.04 -6.24 13.71
C THR A 228 -10.19 -6.54 14.66
#